data_a9b12590ffd9d373034153eaf695ade3
#
_entry.id   a9b12590ffd9d373034153eaf695ade3
#
_cell.length_a   1.000
_cell.length_b   1.000
_cell.length_c   1.000
_cell.angle_alpha   90.00
_cell.angle_beta   90.00
_cell.angle_gamma   90.00
#
_symmetry.space_group_name_H-M   'P 1'
#
loop_
_entity.id
_entity.type
_entity.pdbx_description
1 polymer ?
#
loop_
_entity_poly.entity_id
_entity_poly.type
_entity_poly.pdbx_seq_one_letter_code
_entity_poly.pdbx_strand_id
1 'polypeptide(L)'
;SGSSDATETGPDGFFSFGAADDALGERVTALGGVDAFTGVALPDLVLMSDVLASVEESTAVNAITTLLAMADDPDSRSAVLNKLGLDLSPRDVSVMDIWAEAGTESGDAQSLSAQHVNAQLSLFLLTGQSFAQTLTGRDLIIVVEELASQMVHVLTVSDSAGNLADSRVIASALSAALKTLGEDERVFGDHLAKISASLADVMTVLGDLRLNPTSE
;
A
#
# COMPACT_ATOMS: atom_id res chain seq x y z
N SER A 1 -11.56 8.25 -24.24
CA SER A 1 -12.42 7.31 -23.49
C SER A 1 -11.69 5.97 -23.50
N GLY A 2 -10.85 5.73 -22.50
CA GLY A 2 -10.25 4.43 -22.30
C GLY A 2 -11.33 3.42 -21.96
N SER A 3 -11.38 2.27 -22.63
CA SER A 3 -12.15 1.15 -22.17
C SER A 3 -11.40 0.59 -20.97
N SER A 4 -12.02 0.51 -19.79
CA SER A 4 -11.48 -0.23 -18.67
C SER A 4 -11.78 -1.70 -18.91
N ASP A 5 -10.78 -2.49 -19.25
CA ASP A 5 -10.90 -3.94 -19.24
C ASP A 5 -10.89 -4.42 -17.80
N ALA A 6 -11.81 -5.32 -17.46
CA ALA A 6 -11.90 -5.93 -16.15
C ALA A 6 -11.68 -7.43 -16.26
N THR A 7 -10.95 -8.00 -15.31
CA THR A 7 -10.72 -9.44 -15.18
C THR A 7 -10.81 -9.85 -13.72
N GLU A 8 -11.01 -11.13 -13.46
CA GLU A 8 -11.00 -11.68 -12.10
C GLU A 8 -9.66 -12.39 -11.85
N THR A 9 -9.13 -12.27 -10.65
CA THR A 9 -7.95 -13.05 -10.24
C THR A 9 -8.32 -14.51 -10.06
N GLY A 10 -7.45 -15.42 -10.50
CA GLY A 10 -7.54 -16.83 -10.18
C GLY A 10 -7.33 -17.11 -8.68
N PRO A 11 -7.54 -18.37 -8.25
CA PRO A 11 -7.31 -18.78 -6.85
C PRO A 11 -5.84 -18.65 -6.41
N ASP A 12 -4.92 -18.54 -7.36
CA ASP A 12 -3.48 -18.29 -7.18
C ASP A 12 -3.12 -16.79 -7.11
N GLY A 13 -4.12 -15.90 -7.23
CA GLY A 13 -3.93 -14.46 -7.20
C GLY A 13 -3.45 -13.85 -8.52
N PHE A 14 -3.25 -14.65 -9.56
CA PHE A 14 -2.87 -14.14 -10.87
C PHE A 14 -4.07 -13.63 -11.66
N PHE A 15 -3.85 -12.57 -12.44
CA PHE A 15 -4.79 -12.04 -13.41
C PHE A 15 -4.07 -11.79 -14.74
N SER A 16 -4.83 -11.74 -15.82
CA SER A 16 -4.31 -11.45 -17.15
C SER A 16 -5.27 -10.54 -17.90
N PHE A 17 -4.73 -9.47 -18.44
CA PHE A 17 -5.42 -8.68 -19.46
C PHE A 17 -4.96 -9.15 -20.85
N GLY A 18 -5.86 -9.11 -21.86
CA GLY A 18 -5.47 -9.34 -23.24
C GLY A 18 -4.35 -8.39 -23.64
N ALA A 19 -3.40 -8.88 -24.44
CA ALA A 19 -2.19 -8.16 -24.80
C ALA A 19 -2.49 -6.74 -25.31
N ALA A 20 -2.12 -5.76 -24.47
CA ALA A 20 -2.05 -4.37 -24.89
C ALA A 20 -0.56 -4.04 -25.09
N ASP A 21 -0.12 -3.89 -26.33
CA ASP A 21 1.26 -3.50 -26.65
C ASP A 21 1.64 -2.13 -26.05
N ASP A 22 0.68 -1.37 -25.52
CA ASP A 22 0.82 -0.01 -25.01
C ASP A 22 0.50 0.11 -23.50
N ALA A 23 0.58 -0.98 -22.72
CA ALA A 23 0.20 -0.97 -21.30
C ALA A 23 1.18 -0.23 -20.35
N LEU A 24 2.37 0.15 -20.84
CA LEU A 24 3.34 0.91 -20.04
C LEU A 24 2.76 2.25 -19.59
N GLY A 25 2.76 2.48 -18.26
CA GLY A 25 2.22 3.68 -17.65
C GLY A 25 0.71 3.63 -17.39
N GLU A 26 0.03 2.59 -17.81
CA GLU A 26 -1.37 2.36 -17.42
C GLU A 26 -1.46 1.93 -15.95
N ARG A 27 -2.59 2.23 -15.34
CA ARG A 27 -2.86 1.87 -13.93
C ARG A 27 -3.74 0.64 -13.85
N VAL A 28 -3.29 -0.33 -13.05
CA VAL A 28 -4.07 -1.50 -12.65
C VAL A 28 -4.64 -1.25 -11.25
N THR A 29 -5.93 -1.50 -11.07
CA THR A 29 -6.61 -1.41 -9.78
C THR A 29 -7.21 -2.76 -9.44
N ALA A 30 -6.85 -3.30 -8.27
CA ALA A 30 -7.43 -4.50 -7.69
C ALA A 30 -8.48 -4.10 -6.65
N LEU A 31 -9.67 -4.70 -6.74
CA LEU A 31 -10.79 -4.47 -5.83
C LEU A 31 -11.17 -5.76 -5.12
N GLY A 32 -11.19 -5.71 -3.80
CA GLY A 32 -11.54 -6.85 -2.98
C GLY A 32 -10.49 -7.95 -2.99
N GLY A 33 -10.87 -9.10 -2.49
CA GLY A 33 -10.02 -10.29 -2.47
C GLY A 33 -10.19 -11.12 -1.22
N VAL A 34 -9.37 -12.16 -1.13
CA VAL A 34 -9.23 -13.00 0.05
C VAL A 34 -7.75 -13.06 0.38
N ASP A 35 -7.40 -12.78 1.62
CA ASP A 35 -6.03 -12.97 2.10
C ASP A 35 -5.66 -14.45 2.04
N ALA A 36 -4.64 -14.78 1.24
CA ALA A 36 -4.26 -16.16 0.95
C ALA A 36 -3.75 -16.92 2.19
N PHE A 37 -3.24 -16.22 3.20
CA PHE A 37 -2.70 -16.83 4.42
C PHE A 37 -3.77 -17.05 5.48
N THR A 38 -4.62 -16.07 5.68
CA THR A 38 -5.64 -16.10 6.74
C THR A 38 -6.98 -16.62 6.26
N GLY A 39 -7.23 -16.63 4.95
CA GLY A 39 -8.53 -16.91 4.35
C GLY A 39 -9.58 -15.82 4.63
N VAL A 40 -9.16 -14.68 5.17
CA VAL A 40 -10.08 -13.58 5.48
C VAL A 40 -10.46 -12.83 4.21
N ALA A 41 -11.76 -12.67 3.99
CA ALA A 41 -12.27 -11.86 2.89
C ALA A 41 -12.04 -10.36 3.20
N LEU A 42 -11.51 -9.65 2.22
CA LEU A 42 -11.23 -8.21 2.25
C LEU A 42 -12.00 -7.52 1.11
N PRO A 43 -13.34 -7.52 1.15
CA PRO A 43 -14.18 -7.12 0.01
C PRO A 43 -13.98 -5.66 -0.41
N ASP A 44 -13.57 -4.82 0.52
CA ASP A 44 -13.44 -3.38 0.31
C ASP A 44 -11.98 -2.94 0.12
N LEU A 45 -11.00 -3.86 0.12
CA LEU A 45 -9.60 -3.51 -0.10
C LEU A 45 -9.40 -3.04 -1.55
N VAL A 46 -8.77 -1.88 -1.70
CA VAL A 46 -8.35 -1.33 -2.98
C VAL A 46 -6.84 -1.24 -3.01
N LEU A 47 -6.23 -1.81 -4.03
CA LEU A 47 -4.79 -1.73 -4.28
C LEU A 47 -4.54 -1.30 -5.72
N MET A 48 -3.44 -0.62 -5.96
CA MET A 48 -3.11 -0.05 -7.28
C MET A 48 -1.66 -0.31 -7.63
N SER A 49 -1.39 -0.34 -8.92
CA SER A 49 -0.02 -0.35 -9.47
C SER A 49 -0.01 0.33 -10.83
N ASP A 50 1.04 1.10 -11.11
CA ASP A 50 1.34 1.49 -12.49
C ASP A 50 2.16 0.38 -13.14
N VAL A 51 1.90 0.09 -14.41
CA VAL A 51 2.67 -0.86 -15.21
C VAL A 51 4.01 -0.22 -15.57
N LEU A 52 5.06 -0.58 -14.82
CA LEU A 52 6.42 -0.03 -14.99
C LEU A 52 7.34 -0.97 -15.77
N ALA A 53 6.93 -2.21 -15.98
CA ALA A 53 7.70 -3.25 -16.66
C ALA A 53 7.19 -3.50 -18.08
N SER A 54 7.99 -4.19 -18.88
CA SER A 54 7.60 -4.61 -20.23
C SER A 54 6.46 -5.64 -20.20
N VAL A 55 5.76 -5.80 -21.32
CA VAL A 55 4.63 -6.74 -21.48
C VAL A 55 4.99 -8.21 -21.15
N GLU A 56 6.27 -8.53 -21.14
CA GLU A 56 6.78 -9.89 -20.82
C GLU A 56 6.92 -10.14 -19.30
N GLU A 57 6.83 -9.09 -18.48
CA GLU A 57 6.96 -9.17 -17.02
C GLU A 57 5.60 -9.00 -16.35
N SER A 58 5.37 -9.75 -15.29
CA SER A 58 4.15 -9.60 -14.48
C SER A 58 4.21 -8.30 -13.68
N THR A 59 3.06 -7.66 -13.48
CA THR A 59 2.91 -6.49 -12.61
C THR A 59 2.33 -6.92 -11.27
N ALA A 60 3.06 -6.65 -10.20
CA ALA A 60 2.56 -6.85 -8.84
C ALA A 60 1.62 -5.71 -8.43
N VAL A 61 0.51 -6.06 -7.77
CA VAL A 61 -0.42 -5.08 -7.18
C VAL A 61 -0.48 -5.31 -5.68
N ASN A 62 0.08 -4.38 -4.92
CA ASN A 62 0.20 -4.47 -3.46
C ASN A 62 0.18 -3.07 -2.82
N ALA A 63 0.31 -2.97 -1.50
CA ALA A 63 0.24 -1.68 -0.82
C ALA A 63 1.45 -0.77 -1.10
N ILE A 64 2.63 -1.35 -1.33
CA ILE A 64 3.81 -0.56 -1.72
C ILE A 64 3.59 0.03 -3.11
N THR A 65 3.16 -0.80 -4.08
CA THR A 65 2.89 -0.32 -5.46
C THR A 65 1.76 0.71 -5.48
N THR A 66 0.80 0.62 -4.56
CA THR A 66 -0.27 1.62 -4.40
C THR A 66 0.31 3.00 -4.03
N LEU A 67 1.28 3.05 -3.12
CA LEU A 67 1.96 4.31 -2.82
C LEU A 67 2.77 4.81 -4.00
N LEU A 68 3.52 3.93 -4.68
CA LEU A 68 4.34 4.31 -5.83
C LEU A 68 3.50 4.84 -6.99
N ALA A 69 2.28 4.34 -7.15
CA ALA A 69 1.34 4.83 -8.16
C ALA A 69 0.85 6.27 -7.88
N MET A 70 0.95 6.74 -6.64
CA MET A 70 0.61 8.11 -6.24
C MET A 70 1.82 9.07 -6.24
N ALA A 71 3.03 8.56 -6.48
CA ALA A 71 4.21 9.40 -6.60
C ALA A 71 4.38 9.88 -8.04
N ASP A 72 4.48 11.21 -8.22
CA ASP A 72 4.36 11.89 -9.52
C ASP A 72 5.50 11.56 -10.50
N ASP A 73 6.68 11.24 -10.00
CA ASP A 73 7.89 11.05 -10.79
C ASP A 73 8.81 9.95 -10.22
N PRO A 74 9.78 9.45 -11.02
CA PRO A 74 10.69 8.39 -10.59
C PRO A 74 11.54 8.72 -9.36
N ASP A 75 11.91 9.99 -9.16
CA ASP A 75 12.72 10.43 -8.03
C ASP A 75 11.88 10.39 -6.74
N SER A 76 10.63 10.83 -6.81
CA SER A 76 9.65 10.72 -5.73
C SER A 76 9.38 9.26 -5.35
N ARG A 77 9.24 8.37 -6.33
CA ARG A 77 9.08 6.91 -6.10
C ARG A 77 10.29 6.32 -5.36
N SER A 78 11.49 6.67 -5.80
CA SER A 78 12.72 6.23 -5.15
C SER A 78 12.86 6.81 -3.74
N ALA A 79 12.47 8.07 -3.53
CA ALA A 79 12.47 8.70 -2.22
C ALA A 79 11.51 8.00 -1.24
N VAL A 80 10.31 7.61 -1.69
CA VAL A 80 9.35 6.84 -0.89
C VAL A 80 9.96 5.52 -0.44
N LEU A 81 10.55 4.73 -1.36
CA LEU A 81 11.19 3.45 -1.02
C LEU A 81 12.32 3.62 -0.01
N ASN A 82 13.20 4.60 -0.21
CA ASN A 82 14.28 4.92 0.72
C ASN A 82 13.75 5.30 2.12
N LYS A 83 12.67 6.09 2.18
CA LYS A 83 12.02 6.46 3.46
C LYS A 83 11.41 5.27 4.17
N LEU A 84 10.90 4.30 3.43
CA LEU A 84 10.40 3.03 3.96
C LEU A 84 11.52 2.04 4.35
N GLY A 85 12.78 2.40 4.12
CA GLY A 85 13.94 1.56 4.41
C GLY A 85 14.12 0.40 3.42
N LEU A 86 13.58 0.54 2.21
CA LEU A 86 13.70 -0.44 1.14
C LEU A 86 14.79 0.00 0.15
N ASP A 87 15.83 -0.83 0.03
CA ASP A 87 16.91 -0.66 -0.97
C ASP A 87 16.54 -1.40 -2.27
N LEU A 88 15.43 -0.97 -2.87
CA LEU A 88 14.84 -1.54 -4.08
C LEU A 88 14.53 -0.43 -5.07
N SER A 89 14.60 -0.75 -6.37
CA SER A 89 14.11 0.18 -7.38
C SER A 89 12.56 0.10 -7.48
N PRO A 90 11.90 1.16 -7.94
CA PRO A 90 10.45 1.13 -8.21
C PRO A 90 10.04 0.00 -9.16
N ARG A 91 10.89 -0.33 -10.13
CA ARG A 91 10.66 -1.43 -11.07
C ARG A 91 10.71 -2.78 -10.36
N ASP A 92 11.74 -3.01 -9.52
CA ASP A 92 11.87 -4.29 -8.81
C ASP A 92 10.64 -4.56 -7.95
N VAL A 93 10.15 -3.56 -7.22
CA VAL A 93 8.93 -3.68 -6.42
C VAL A 93 7.69 -3.95 -7.28
N SER A 94 7.62 -3.38 -8.49
CA SER A 94 6.46 -3.56 -9.40
C SER A 94 6.37 -4.95 -10.03
N VAL A 95 7.44 -5.73 -10.01
CA VAL A 95 7.48 -7.10 -10.56
C VAL A 95 7.70 -8.17 -9.49
N MET A 96 8.05 -7.77 -8.26
CA MET A 96 8.39 -8.66 -7.16
C MET A 96 7.15 -9.39 -6.63
N ASP A 97 7.18 -10.71 -6.62
CA ASP A 97 6.30 -11.51 -5.78
C ASP A 97 6.84 -11.54 -4.35
N ILE A 98 6.46 -10.54 -3.56
CA ILE A 98 6.90 -10.34 -2.17
C ILE A 98 6.69 -11.62 -1.32
N TRP A 99 5.66 -12.40 -1.63
CA TRP A 99 5.31 -13.59 -0.86
C TRP A 99 6.10 -14.82 -1.27
N ALA A 100 6.25 -15.05 -2.56
CA ALA A 100 7.00 -16.19 -3.07
C ALA A 100 8.48 -16.09 -2.70
N GLU A 101 9.07 -14.91 -2.82
CA GLU A 101 10.48 -14.68 -2.53
C GLU A 101 10.80 -14.73 -1.04
N ALA A 102 9.93 -14.19 -0.18
CA ALA A 102 10.12 -14.23 1.28
C ALA A 102 9.98 -15.63 1.88
N GLY A 103 9.23 -16.53 1.21
CA GLY A 103 9.00 -17.90 1.66
C GLY A 103 10.09 -18.90 1.29
N THR A 104 11.15 -18.48 0.57
CA THR A 104 12.27 -19.36 0.23
C THR A 104 13.26 -19.46 1.39
N GLU A 105 13.97 -20.62 1.53
CA GLU A 105 15.05 -20.79 2.52
C GLU A 105 16.21 -19.79 2.30
N SER A 106 16.28 -19.18 1.13
CA SER A 106 17.23 -18.14 0.75
C SER A 106 16.60 -16.74 0.69
N GLY A 107 15.39 -16.55 1.23
CA GLY A 107 14.70 -15.28 1.23
C GLY A 107 15.63 -14.17 1.71
N ASP A 108 15.92 -13.21 0.83
CA ASP A 108 16.85 -12.18 1.19
C ASP A 108 16.23 -11.21 2.22
N ALA A 109 17.07 -10.48 2.92
CA ALA A 109 16.63 -9.54 3.93
C ALA A 109 15.74 -8.40 3.33
N GLN A 110 15.84 -8.16 2.03
CA GLN A 110 15.07 -7.15 1.32
C GLN A 110 13.64 -7.60 1.06
N SER A 111 13.43 -8.85 0.61
CA SER A 111 12.10 -9.42 0.40
C SER A 111 11.32 -9.50 1.71
N LEU A 112 11.97 -9.89 2.81
CA LEU A 112 11.36 -9.86 4.14
C LEU A 112 11.03 -8.44 4.61
N SER A 113 11.91 -7.48 4.30
CA SER A 113 11.65 -6.07 4.60
C SER A 113 10.48 -5.52 3.80
N ALA A 114 10.41 -5.84 2.51
CA ALA A 114 9.32 -5.43 1.64
C ALA A 114 7.98 -6.05 2.10
N GLN A 115 7.97 -7.34 2.46
CA GLN A 115 6.78 -8.00 3.01
C GLN A 115 6.28 -7.31 4.27
N HIS A 116 7.19 -6.96 5.18
CA HIS A 116 6.86 -6.28 6.42
C HIS A 116 6.26 -4.88 6.16
N VAL A 117 6.91 -4.08 5.33
CA VAL A 117 6.41 -2.76 4.93
C VAL A 117 5.05 -2.89 4.23
N ASN A 118 4.90 -3.88 3.33
CA ASN A 118 3.63 -4.12 2.66
C ASN A 118 2.50 -4.45 3.64
N ALA A 119 2.76 -5.25 4.67
CA ALA A 119 1.76 -5.56 5.70
C ALA A 119 1.35 -4.32 6.50
N GLN A 120 2.31 -3.47 6.89
CA GLN A 120 2.02 -2.22 7.60
C GLN A 120 1.21 -1.25 6.72
N LEU A 121 1.57 -1.09 5.46
CA LEU A 121 0.85 -0.23 4.52
C LEU A 121 -0.54 -0.77 4.20
N SER A 122 -0.70 -2.09 4.04
CA SER A 122 -2.01 -2.72 3.84
C SER A 122 -2.94 -2.44 5.02
N LEU A 123 -2.42 -2.55 6.24
CA LEU A 123 -3.17 -2.23 7.45
C LEU A 123 -3.58 -0.74 7.51
N PHE A 124 -2.65 0.16 7.13
CA PHE A 124 -2.93 1.59 7.05
C PHE A 124 -4.04 1.89 6.03
N LEU A 125 -3.90 1.36 4.81
CA LEU A 125 -4.87 1.59 3.74
C LEU A 125 -6.24 1.02 4.11
N LEU A 126 -6.31 -0.22 4.57
CA LEU A 126 -7.58 -0.87 4.94
C LEU A 126 -8.30 -0.13 6.07
N THR A 127 -7.58 0.25 7.12
CA THR A 127 -8.17 0.94 8.27
C THR A 127 -8.54 2.38 7.90
N GLY A 128 -7.65 3.09 7.22
CA GLY A 128 -7.87 4.46 6.76
C GLY A 128 -9.05 4.55 5.79
N GLN A 129 -9.13 3.62 4.85
CA GLN A 129 -10.21 3.50 3.89
C GLN A 129 -11.55 3.27 4.58
N SER A 130 -11.65 2.30 5.49
CA SER A 130 -12.87 2.01 6.24
C SER A 130 -13.32 3.23 7.06
N PHE A 131 -12.38 3.92 7.70
CA PHE A 131 -12.66 5.12 8.48
C PHE A 131 -13.12 6.28 7.59
N ALA A 132 -12.38 6.59 6.53
CA ALA A 132 -12.71 7.69 5.63
C ALA A 132 -14.01 7.44 4.88
N GLN A 133 -14.27 6.23 4.41
CA GLN A 133 -15.54 5.89 3.75
C GLN A 133 -16.73 6.04 4.69
N THR A 134 -16.61 5.63 5.95
CA THR A 134 -17.66 5.77 6.95
C THR A 134 -18.03 7.25 7.19
N LEU A 135 -17.05 8.14 7.15
CA LEU A 135 -17.27 9.58 7.35
C LEU A 135 -17.78 10.27 6.09
N THR A 136 -17.16 9.98 4.94
CA THR A 136 -17.37 10.77 3.72
C THR A 136 -18.40 10.17 2.77
N GLY A 137 -18.65 8.87 2.83
CA GLY A 137 -19.46 8.13 1.85
C GLY A 137 -18.91 8.18 0.43
N ARG A 138 -17.62 8.55 0.26
CA ARG A 138 -16.95 8.63 -1.05
C ARG A 138 -16.67 7.26 -1.64
N ASP A 139 -16.45 7.23 -2.95
CA ASP A 139 -15.98 6.04 -3.65
C ASP A 139 -14.64 5.54 -3.08
N LEU A 140 -14.50 4.21 -2.96
CA LEU A 140 -13.34 3.57 -2.35
C LEU A 140 -12.03 3.89 -3.09
N ILE A 141 -12.06 3.94 -4.42
CA ILE A 141 -10.90 4.26 -5.23
C ILE A 141 -10.41 5.66 -4.90
N ILE A 142 -11.31 6.65 -4.87
CA ILE A 142 -10.98 8.04 -4.54
C ILE A 142 -10.39 8.14 -3.12
N VAL A 143 -10.96 7.40 -2.17
CA VAL A 143 -10.48 7.39 -0.78
C VAL A 143 -9.07 6.82 -0.70
N VAL A 144 -8.79 5.71 -1.38
CA VAL A 144 -7.46 5.08 -1.36
C VAL A 144 -6.42 5.91 -2.10
N GLU A 145 -6.76 6.50 -3.24
CA GLU A 145 -5.89 7.44 -3.95
C GLU A 145 -5.48 8.60 -3.04
N GLU A 146 -6.43 9.18 -2.32
CA GLU A 146 -6.13 10.29 -1.42
C GLU A 146 -5.29 9.85 -0.21
N LEU A 147 -5.62 8.71 0.43
CA LEU A 147 -4.84 8.17 1.54
C LEU A 147 -3.39 7.88 1.13
N ALA A 148 -3.20 7.24 -0.01
CA ALA A 148 -1.88 6.91 -0.53
C ALA A 148 -1.10 8.17 -0.92
N SER A 149 -1.74 9.13 -1.58
CA SER A 149 -1.14 10.41 -1.95
C SER A 149 -0.66 11.19 -0.71
N GLN A 150 -1.49 11.27 0.33
CA GLN A 150 -1.11 11.96 1.57
C GLN A 150 0.00 11.21 2.33
N MET A 151 0.01 9.89 2.31
CA MET A 151 1.11 9.12 2.88
C MET A 151 2.43 9.39 2.12
N VAL A 152 2.41 9.39 0.79
CA VAL A 152 3.57 9.78 -0.05
C VAL A 152 4.05 11.18 0.34
N HIS A 153 3.14 12.14 0.44
CA HIS A 153 3.50 13.52 0.82
C HIS A 153 4.16 13.56 2.21
N VAL A 154 3.58 12.91 3.21
CA VAL A 154 4.14 12.89 4.57
C VAL A 154 5.52 12.22 4.59
N LEU A 155 5.70 11.11 3.86
CA LEU A 155 6.99 10.43 3.77
C LEU A 155 8.06 11.28 3.08
N THR A 156 7.71 11.98 2.01
CA THR A 156 8.68 12.75 1.21
C THR A 156 9.05 14.10 1.83
N VAL A 157 8.12 14.75 2.54
CA VAL A 157 8.36 16.08 3.15
C VAL A 157 8.97 15.96 4.55
N SER A 158 8.78 14.85 5.23
CA SER A 158 9.32 14.64 6.59
C SER A 158 10.83 14.40 6.55
N ASP A 159 11.59 15.14 7.37
CA ASP A 159 13.04 14.91 7.57
C ASP A 159 13.33 13.63 8.37
N SER A 160 12.32 13.07 9.05
CA SER A 160 12.47 11.82 9.78
C SER A 160 12.40 10.62 8.84
N ALA A 161 13.10 9.52 9.17
CA ALA A 161 12.89 8.23 8.54
C ALA A 161 11.39 7.90 8.60
N GLY A 162 10.84 7.41 7.52
CA GLY A 162 9.41 7.08 7.39
C GLY A 162 9.03 5.90 8.28
N ASN A 163 8.93 6.15 9.59
CA ASN A 163 8.48 5.13 10.53
C ASN A 163 6.96 5.01 10.48
N LEU A 164 6.48 3.99 9.77
CA LEU A 164 5.06 3.69 9.67
C LEU A 164 4.42 3.34 11.03
N ALA A 165 5.22 2.96 12.05
CA ALA A 165 4.75 2.76 13.42
C ALA A 165 4.71 4.05 14.26
N ASP A 166 5.03 5.21 13.70
CA ASP A 166 4.84 6.49 14.39
C ASP A 166 3.40 6.98 14.21
N SER A 167 2.66 7.03 15.31
CA SER A 167 1.26 7.49 15.31
C SER A 167 1.08 8.90 14.73
N ARG A 168 2.12 9.76 14.79
CA ARG A 168 2.08 11.11 14.20
C ARG A 168 2.13 11.06 12.68
N VAL A 169 2.91 10.16 12.10
CA VAL A 169 2.96 9.93 10.64
C VAL A 169 1.59 9.46 10.16
N ILE A 170 1.02 8.46 10.83
CA ILE A 170 -0.31 7.93 10.53
C ILE A 170 -1.37 9.02 10.65
N ALA A 171 -1.39 9.75 11.78
CA ALA A 171 -2.36 10.81 12.02
C ALA A 171 -2.26 11.94 11.00
N SER A 172 -1.04 12.34 10.60
CA SER A 172 -0.82 13.38 9.60
C SER A 172 -1.39 12.98 8.25
N ALA A 173 -1.10 11.77 7.78
CA ALA A 173 -1.60 11.27 6.49
C ALA A 173 -3.13 11.13 6.49
N LEU A 174 -3.71 10.51 7.53
CA LEU A 174 -5.17 10.36 7.65
C LEU A 174 -5.88 11.73 7.76
N SER A 175 -5.36 12.65 8.58
CA SER A 175 -5.94 13.99 8.74
C SER A 175 -5.92 14.77 7.44
N ALA A 176 -4.81 14.73 6.71
CA ALA A 176 -4.70 15.43 5.43
C ALA A 176 -5.66 14.84 4.40
N ALA A 177 -5.75 13.51 4.29
CA ALA A 177 -6.67 12.84 3.39
C ALA A 177 -8.13 13.20 3.70
N LEU A 178 -8.56 13.13 4.96
CA LEU A 178 -9.94 13.48 5.35
C LEU A 178 -10.27 14.93 5.03
N LYS A 179 -9.34 15.86 5.26
CA LYS A 179 -9.53 17.29 4.90
C LYS A 179 -9.69 17.47 3.40
N THR A 180 -8.87 16.81 2.59
CA THR A 180 -9.00 16.86 1.12
C THR A 180 -10.33 16.25 0.66
N LEU A 181 -10.80 15.20 1.31
CA LEU A 181 -12.10 14.59 1.04
C LEU A 181 -13.29 15.46 1.51
N GLY A 182 -13.03 16.56 2.21
CA GLY A 182 -14.02 17.57 2.60
C GLY A 182 -14.51 17.47 4.05
N GLU A 183 -13.85 16.69 4.90
CA GLU A 183 -14.25 16.53 6.30
C GLU A 183 -13.66 17.61 7.22
N ASP A 184 -14.45 18.04 8.21
CA ASP A 184 -14.02 18.98 9.25
C ASP A 184 -13.30 18.24 10.38
N GLU A 185 -12.08 18.68 10.73
CA GLU A 185 -11.28 18.09 11.80
C GLU A 185 -12.01 17.97 13.14
N ARG A 186 -12.99 18.84 13.40
CA ARG A 186 -13.85 18.77 14.59
C ARG A 186 -14.71 17.51 14.65
N VAL A 187 -14.98 16.90 13.50
CA VAL A 187 -15.81 15.69 13.38
C VAL A 187 -14.98 14.43 13.69
N PHE A 188 -13.74 14.41 13.26
CA PHE A 188 -12.93 13.19 13.31
C PHE A 188 -11.73 13.23 14.28
N GLY A 189 -11.36 14.39 14.83
CA GLY A 189 -10.10 14.56 15.57
C GLY A 189 -9.92 13.58 16.74
N ASP A 190 -10.93 13.38 17.59
CA ASP A 190 -10.85 12.45 18.73
C ASP A 190 -10.74 10.97 18.29
N HIS A 191 -11.42 10.61 17.19
CA HIS A 191 -11.35 9.27 16.63
C HIS A 191 -10.03 9.03 15.94
N LEU A 192 -9.52 10.02 15.22
CA LEU A 192 -8.24 9.97 14.53
C LEU A 192 -7.09 9.65 15.49
N ALA A 193 -7.03 10.35 16.63
CA ALA A 193 -5.98 10.10 17.62
C ALA A 193 -5.98 8.66 18.13
N LYS A 194 -7.16 8.09 18.39
CA LYS A 194 -7.30 6.70 18.84
C LYS A 194 -6.90 5.69 17.75
N ILE A 195 -7.39 5.90 16.53
CA ILE A 195 -7.09 5.03 15.40
C ILE A 195 -5.59 5.04 15.10
N SER A 196 -4.97 6.22 15.06
CA SER A 196 -3.54 6.35 14.77
C SER A 196 -2.66 5.72 15.85
N ALA A 197 -3.05 5.84 17.13
CA ALA A 197 -2.34 5.17 18.22
C ALA A 197 -2.47 3.64 18.12
N SER A 198 -3.70 3.13 17.90
CA SER A 198 -3.94 1.68 17.76
C SER A 198 -3.21 1.08 16.56
N LEU A 199 -3.19 1.79 15.43
CA LEU A 199 -2.43 1.36 14.25
C LEU A 199 -0.92 1.33 14.54
N ALA A 200 -0.38 2.35 15.19
CA ALA A 200 1.03 2.42 15.55
C ALA A 200 1.44 1.26 16.49
N ASP A 201 0.59 0.92 17.45
CA ASP A 201 0.81 -0.20 18.35
C ASP A 201 0.87 -1.53 17.58
N VAL A 202 -0.08 -1.78 16.68
CA VAL A 202 -0.09 -3.00 15.86
C VAL A 202 1.11 -3.04 14.92
N MET A 203 1.46 -1.94 14.28
CA MET A 203 2.62 -1.86 13.38
C MET A 203 3.95 -2.07 14.14
N THR A 204 4.03 -1.64 15.40
CA THR A 204 5.17 -1.93 16.25
C THR A 204 5.30 -3.42 16.53
N VAL A 205 4.19 -4.08 16.89
CA VAL A 205 4.18 -5.55 17.09
C VAL A 205 4.59 -6.29 15.82
N LEU A 206 4.10 -5.88 14.66
CA LEU A 206 4.53 -6.45 13.38
C LEU A 206 6.03 -6.24 13.14
N GLY A 207 6.60 -5.11 13.59
CA GLY A 207 8.03 -4.83 13.56
C GLY A 207 8.86 -5.76 14.44
N ASP A 208 8.37 -6.02 15.63
CA ASP A 208 9.04 -6.89 16.61
C ASP A 208 9.04 -8.36 16.18
N LEU A 209 7.97 -8.84 15.53
CA LEU A 209 7.88 -10.19 14.98
C LEU A 209 8.98 -10.49 13.97
N ARG A 210 9.45 -9.47 13.26
CA ARG A 210 10.57 -9.57 12.31
C ARG A 210 11.92 -9.82 13.00
N LEU A 211 12.13 -9.29 14.20
CA LEU A 211 13.40 -9.37 14.90
C LEU A 211 13.62 -10.73 15.58
N ASN A 212 12.59 -11.55 15.71
CA ASN A 212 12.66 -12.87 16.32
C ASN A 212 12.01 -13.96 15.45
N PRO A 213 12.54 -14.25 14.24
CA PRO A 213 11.96 -15.28 13.38
C PRO A 213 12.20 -16.71 13.88
N THR A 214 13.00 -16.92 14.93
CA THR A 214 13.28 -18.26 15.47
C THR A 214 13.54 -18.20 16.96
N SER A 215 12.50 -18.37 17.72
CA SER A 215 12.57 -18.97 19.03
C SER A 215 11.76 -20.28 19.02
N GLU A 216 12.22 -21.26 18.30
CA GLU A 216 11.92 -22.67 18.50
C GLU A 216 13.21 -23.44 18.75
#